data_dc748d832fb89e5f6a24f4d0aa49acf8
#
_entry.id   dc748d832fb89e5f6a24f4d0aa49acf8
#
_cell.length_a   1.000
_cell.length_b   1.000
_cell.length_c   1.000
_cell.angle_alpha   90.00
_cell.angle_beta   90.00
_cell.angle_gamma   90.00
#
_symmetry.space_group_name_H-M   'P 1'
#
loop_
_entity.id
_entity.type
_entity.pdbx_description
1 polymer ?
#
loop_
_entity_poly.entity_id
_entity_poly.type
_entity_poly.pdbx_seq_one_letter_code
_entity_poly.pdbx_strand_id
1 'polypeptide(L)'
;MNWVRRLNILLSLMLAVTGIYLAVGIFAHDAPVYYTVDLPFDHMIKLSAPWLIVYFFMYFQILAPASAVKDQRVLIRMCWAYMLMYVLAVPLWIWFPVTVPRDPVAVTDFWTYSMNVMRWKDPPVNCLPSMHVAHSAVAALVVRRVDRLMGRILLVSVGLIWWSTLAVGQHWFVDGLMGLAMAVAVDWLVYDYYKPLPKSAYARIPRVWHWAWFGFFLFGCVIMWLVYKHQLVPHDMLPVVTPKW
;
A
#
# COMPACT_ATOMS: atom_id res chain seq x y z
N MET A 1 -21.99 -10.81 -10.44
CA MET A 1 -21.00 -11.63 -9.72
C MET A 1 -21.43 -11.73 -8.26
N ASN A 2 -21.45 -12.93 -7.67
CA ASN A 2 -21.78 -13.10 -6.26
C ASN A 2 -20.58 -12.69 -5.34
N TRP A 3 -20.86 -12.48 -4.06
CA TRP A 3 -19.87 -12.00 -3.09
C TRP A 3 -18.72 -12.99 -2.86
N VAL A 4 -18.99 -14.29 -2.87
CA VAL A 4 -17.98 -15.33 -2.70
C VAL A 4 -16.92 -15.25 -3.78
N ARG A 5 -17.32 -15.11 -5.04
CA ARG A 5 -16.40 -14.98 -6.17
C ARG A 5 -15.57 -13.70 -6.10
N ARG A 6 -16.15 -12.57 -5.64
CA ARG A 6 -15.41 -11.33 -5.40
C ARG A 6 -14.34 -11.51 -4.35
N LEU A 7 -14.73 -12.09 -3.22
CA LEU A 7 -13.84 -12.35 -2.10
C LEU A 7 -12.68 -13.25 -2.54
N ASN A 8 -12.95 -14.32 -3.25
CA ASN A 8 -11.91 -15.22 -3.75
C ASN A 8 -10.92 -14.51 -4.67
N ILE A 9 -11.39 -13.68 -5.62
CA ILE A 9 -10.50 -12.89 -6.49
C ILE A 9 -9.59 -11.99 -5.66
N LEU A 10 -10.14 -11.28 -4.65
CA LEU A 10 -9.37 -10.38 -3.83
C LEU A 10 -8.40 -11.10 -2.91
N LEU A 11 -8.83 -12.19 -2.27
CA LEU A 11 -7.94 -12.98 -1.40
C LEU A 11 -6.80 -13.61 -2.21
N SER A 12 -7.11 -14.17 -3.38
CA SER A 12 -6.05 -14.70 -4.28
C SER A 12 -5.07 -13.61 -4.71
N LEU A 13 -5.57 -12.41 -5.04
CA LEU A 13 -4.72 -11.28 -5.37
C LEU A 13 -3.85 -10.87 -4.17
N MET A 14 -4.45 -10.71 -2.98
CA MET A 14 -3.71 -10.33 -1.78
C MET A 14 -2.63 -11.35 -1.42
N LEU A 15 -2.94 -12.64 -1.50
CA LEU A 15 -1.96 -13.71 -1.28
C LEU A 15 -0.81 -13.64 -2.29
N ALA A 16 -1.12 -13.44 -3.58
CA ALA A 16 -0.11 -13.35 -4.63
C ALA A 16 0.81 -12.13 -4.43
N VAL A 17 0.24 -10.93 -4.25
CA VAL A 17 1.03 -9.70 -4.11
C VAL A 17 1.84 -9.69 -2.82
N THR A 18 1.27 -10.15 -1.70
CA THR A 18 1.97 -10.26 -0.42
C THR A 18 3.08 -11.30 -0.51
N GLY A 19 2.82 -12.46 -1.13
CA GLY A 19 3.82 -13.52 -1.33
C GLY A 19 5.01 -13.04 -2.14
N ILE A 20 4.77 -12.35 -3.27
CA ILE A 20 5.84 -11.76 -4.09
C ILE A 20 6.63 -10.73 -3.28
N TYR A 21 5.94 -9.81 -2.59
CA TYR A 21 6.57 -8.76 -1.79
C TYR A 21 7.51 -9.34 -0.72
N LEU A 22 7.03 -10.31 0.05
CA LEU A 22 7.81 -10.97 1.11
C LEU A 22 8.98 -11.77 0.53
N ALA A 23 8.76 -12.52 -0.56
CA ALA A 23 9.82 -13.29 -1.20
C ALA A 23 10.95 -12.37 -1.70
N VAL A 24 10.62 -11.28 -2.37
CA VAL A 24 11.63 -10.32 -2.83
C VAL A 24 12.31 -9.61 -1.67
N GLY A 25 11.58 -9.29 -0.59
CA GLY A 25 12.17 -8.72 0.63
C GLY A 25 13.26 -9.60 1.24
N ILE A 26 13.08 -10.93 1.21
CA ILE A 26 14.10 -11.89 1.66
C ILE A 26 15.35 -11.82 0.78
N PHE A 27 15.20 -11.80 -0.55
CA PHE A 27 16.34 -11.71 -1.47
C PHE A 27 17.03 -10.34 -1.43
N ALA A 28 16.27 -9.25 -1.32
CA ALA A 28 16.80 -7.90 -1.28
C ALA A 28 17.46 -7.57 0.07
N HIS A 29 17.17 -8.33 1.14
CA HIS A 29 17.76 -8.12 2.46
C HIS A 29 19.28 -8.37 2.50
N ASP A 30 19.77 -9.26 1.65
CA ASP A 30 21.20 -9.62 1.59
C ASP A 30 21.89 -8.97 0.39
N ALA A 31 21.35 -7.87 -0.13
CA ALA A 31 21.97 -7.14 -1.22
C ALA A 31 23.36 -6.61 -0.82
N PRO A 32 24.36 -6.74 -1.72
CA PRO A 32 25.73 -6.29 -1.41
C PRO A 32 25.86 -4.77 -1.30
N VAL A 33 24.94 -4.03 -1.90
CA VAL A 33 24.89 -2.56 -1.91
C VAL A 33 23.44 -2.11 -1.82
N TYR A 34 23.20 -1.08 -1.01
CA TYR A 34 21.90 -0.39 -0.94
C TYR A 34 22.06 1.05 -1.43
N TYR A 35 20.99 1.54 -2.04
CA TYR A 35 20.92 2.91 -2.57
C TYR A 35 19.94 3.74 -1.75
N THR A 36 20.15 5.06 -1.73
CA THR A 36 19.18 6.04 -1.26
C THR A 36 18.80 6.98 -2.41
N VAL A 37 17.57 7.46 -2.39
CA VAL A 37 17.06 8.41 -3.39
C VAL A 37 16.45 9.64 -2.70
N ASP A 38 17.00 9.94 -1.52
CA ASP A 38 16.58 11.05 -0.67
C ASP A 38 16.82 12.42 -1.32
N LEU A 39 15.94 13.34 -1.02
CA LEU A 39 16.05 14.75 -1.38
C LEU A 39 16.31 15.57 -0.10
N PRO A 40 16.93 16.75 -0.20
CA PRO A 40 17.21 17.58 0.99
C PRO A 40 15.99 17.84 1.87
N PHE A 41 14.79 17.93 1.28
CA PHE A 41 13.58 18.19 2.05
C PHE A 41 13.08 16.93 2.80
N ASP A 42 13.41 15.70 2.37
CA ASP A 42 13.02 14.47 3.08
C ASP A 42 13.57 14.48 4.51
N HIS A 43 14.78 15.02 4.68
CA HIS A 43 15.43 15.18 6.00
C HIS A 43 14.78 16.26 6.89
N MET A 44 13.90 17.10 6.33
CA MET A 44 13.15 18.09 7.10
C MET A 44 11.85 17.51 7.65
N ILE A 45 11.42 16.34 7.18
CA ILE A 45 10.18 15.69 7.61
C ILE A 45 10.43 15.01 8.96
N LYS A 46 9.76 15.51 10.00
CA LYS A 46 9.85 14.91 11.33
C LYS A 46 9.08 13.60 11.38
N LEU A 47 9.73 12.56 11.94
CA LEU A 47 9.09 11.28 12.20
C LEU A 47 7.86 11.46 13.10
N SER A 48 6.72 10.90 12.70
CA SER A 48 5.45 11.06 13.39
C SER A 48 4.61 9.78 13.33
N ALA A 49 4.64 8.99 14.39
CA ALA A 49 3.96 7.70 14.47
C ALA A 49 2.43 7.77 14.33
N PRO A 50 1.69 8.83 14.72
CA PRO A 50 0.24 8.93 14.49
C PRO A 50 -0.17 8.85 13.01
N TRP A 51 0.72 9.20 12.06
CA TRP A 51 0.43 9.03 10.63
C TRP A 51 0.26 7.57 10.20
N LEU A 52 0.57 6.61 11.07
CA LEU A 52 0.29 5.19 10.82
C LEU A 52 -1.19 4.91 10.53
N ILE A 53 -2.13 5.68 11.08
CA ILE A 53 -3.55 5.47 10.78
C ILE A 53 -3.85 5.69 9.29
N VAL A 54 -3.23 6.72 8.70
CA VAL A 54 -3.34 7.02 7.27
C VAL A 54 -2.55 6.02 6.45
N TYR A 55 -1.36 5.63 6.92
CA TYR A 55 -0.55 4.59 6.29
C TYR A 55 -1.32 3.26 6.20
N PHE A 56 -1.94 2.81 7.29
CA PHE A 56 -2.72 1.57 7.29
C PHE A 56 -4.02 1.66 6.47
N PHE A 57 -4.55 2.86 6.25
CA PHE A 57 -5.72 3.05 5.39
C PHE A 57 -5.45 2.55 3.97
N MET A 58 -4.20 2.55 3.50
CA MET A 58 -3.80 2.01 2.21
C MET A 58 -4.28 0.55 2.02
N TYR A 59 -4.11 -0.33 3.01
CA TYR A 59 -4.50 -1.74 2.92
C TYR A 59 -6.00 -1.93 2.67
N PHE A 60 -6.82 -0.97 3.09
CA PHE A 60 -8.26 -0.95 2.83
C PHE A 60 -8.58 -0.29 1.50
N GLN A 61 -7.84 0.75 1.14
CA GLN A 61 -8.02 1.43 -0.14
C GLN A 61 -7.75 0.52 -1.34
N ILE A 62 -6.75 -0.34 -1.29
CA ILE A 62 -6.47 -1.31 -2.37
C ILE A 62 -7.68 -2.21 -2.66
N LEU A 63 -8.51 -2.48 -1.65
CA LEU A 63 -9.69 -3.32 -1.77
C LEU A 63 -10.98 -2.52 -2.11
N ALA A 64 -10.95 -1.19 -2.07
CA ALA A 64 -12.11 -0.33 -2.34
C ALA A 64 -12.82 -0.64 -3.68
N PRO A 65 -12.13 -0.97 -4.79
CA PRO A 65 -12.79 -1.34 -6.04
C PRO A 65 -13.78 -2.51 -5.90
N ALA A 66 -13.54 -3.44 -4.97
CA ALA A 66 -14.46 -4.55 -4.74
C ALA A 66 -15.83 -4.11 -4.22
N SER A 67 -15.88 -3.01 -3.46
CA SER A 67 -17.12 -2.42 -2.95
C SER A 67 -17.80 -1.47 -3.94
N ALA A 68 -17.08 -1.06 -4.99
CA ALA A 68 -17.56 -0.06 -5.95
C ALA A 68 -17.99 -0.67 -7.29
N VAL A 69 -17.19 -1.62 -7.80
CA VAL A 69 -17.31 -2.15 -9.17
C VAL A 69 -18.31 -3.29 -9.24
N LYS A 70 -19.27 -3.22 -10.18
CA LYS A 70 -20.25 -4.29 -10.42
C LYS A 70 -19.71 -5.37 -11.34
N ASP A 71 -19.04 -5.00 -12.41
CA ASP A 71 -18.57 -5.90 -13.47
C ASP A 71 -17.26 -6.59 -13.09
N GLN A 72 -17.24 -7.91 -13.17
CA GLN A 72 -16.07 -8.73 -12.88
C GLN A 72 -14.87 -8.39 -13.78
N ARG A 73 -15.10 -8.02 -15.04
CA ARG A 73 -14.02 -7.71 -15.99
C ARG A 73 -13.17 -6.54 -15.52
N VAL A 74 -13.80 -5.54 -14.89
CA VAL A 74 -13.09 -4.38 -14.32
C VAL A 74 -12.21 -4.82 -13.15
N LEU A 75 -12.71 -5.71 -12.27
CA LEU A 75 -11.92 -6.24 -11.14
C LEU A 75 -10.76 -7.12 -11.60
N ILE A 76 -10.97 -7.97 -12.59
CA ILE A 76 -9.90 -8.81 -13.17
C ILE A 76 -8.81 -7.92 -13.78
N ARG A 77 -9.17 -6.83 -14.47
CA ARG A 77 -8.18 -5.86 -14.98
C ARG A 77 -7.41 -5.18 -13.87
N MET A 78 -8.04 -4.86 -12.76
CA MET A 78 -7.33 -4.37 -11.58
C MET A 78 -6.30 -5.38 -11.08
N CYS A 79 -6.64 -6.66 -11.03
CA CYS A 79 -5.67 -7.70 -10.68
C CYS A 79 -4.48 -7.71 -11.66
N TRP A 80 -4.74 -7.61 -12.98
CA TRP A 80 -3.68 -7.49 -13.97
C TRP A 80 -2.84 -6.24 -13.79
N ALA A 81 -3.45 -5.10 -13.49
CA ALA A 81 -2.72 -3.87 -13.21
C ALA A 81 -1.79 -4.05 -12.00
N TYR A 82 -2.28 -4.65 -10.91
CA TYR A 82 -1.45 -4.91 -9.73
C TYR A 82 -0.30 -5.87 -10.06
N MET A 83 -0.56 -6.97 -10.74
CA MET A 83 0.49 -7.91 -11.13
C MET A 83 1.53 -7.27 -12.05
N LEU A 84 1.10 -6.44 -13.01
CA LEU A 84 2.02 -5.73 -13.91
C LEU A 84 2.92 -4.75 -13.14
N MET A 85 2.39 -4.06 -12.12
CA MET A 85 3.24 -3.23 -11.25
C MET A 85 4.33 -4.04 -10.55
N TYR A 86 4.05 -5.27 -10.11
CA TYR A 86 5.08 -6.14 -9.54
C TYR A 86 6.09 -6.62 -10.58
N VAL A 87 5.66 -6.93 -11.80
CA VAL A 87 6.58 -7.26 -12.91
C VAL A 87 7.58 -6.12 -13.17
N LEU A 88 7.14 -4.87 -12.99
CA LEU A 88 8.00 -3.70 -13.16
C LEU A 88 8.84 -3.40 -11.90
N ALA A 89 8.29 -3.60 -10.71
CA ALA A 89 8.96 -3.24 -9.45
C ALA A 89 10.01 -4.28 -9.02
N VAL A 90 9.73 -5.58 -9.19
CA VAL A 90 10.63 -6.67 -8.73
C VAL A 90 12.04 -6.56 -9.30
N PRO A 91 12.26 -6.30 -10.61
CA PRO A 91 13.60 -6.08 -11.12
C PRO A 91 14.32 -4.90 -10.46
N LEU A 92 13.61 -3.81 -10.20
CA LEU A 92 14.18 -2.64 -9.51
C LEU A 92 14.60 -3.00 -8.07
N TRP A 93 13.78 -3.71 -7.33
CA TRP A 93 14.09 -4.12 -5.96
C TRP A 93 15.28 -5.08 -5.87
N ILE A 94 15.50 -5.91 -6.90
CA ILE A 94 16.62 -6.86 -6.93
C ILE A 94 17.92 -6.18 -7.38
N TRP A 95 17.87 -5.36 -8.43
CA TRP A 95 19.08 -4.79 -9.04
C TRP A 95 19.41 -3.39 -8.55
N PHE A 96 18.42 -2.69 -8.01
CA PHE A 96 18.58 -1.35 -7.43
C PHE A 96 17.83 -1.24 -6.11
N PRO A 97 18.23 -2.02 -5.08
CA PRO A 97 17.54 -2.03 -3.78
C PRO A 97 17.71 -0.68 -3.09
N VAL A 98 16.62 0.08 -3.04
CA VAL A 98 16.55 1.37 -2.34
C VAL A 98 16.12 1.12 -0.91
N THR A 99 16.83 1.72 0.03
CA THR A 99 16.56 1.64 1.46
C THR A 99 16.29 3.00 2.09
N VAL A 100 15.54 2.98 3.20
CA VAL A 100 15.36 4.12 4.09
C VAL A 100 15.95 3.77 5.45
N PRO A 101 17.03 4.44 5.89
CA PRO A 101 17.56 4.27 7.23
C PRO A 101 16.50 4.58 8.29
N ARG A 102 16.38 3.75 9.31
CA ARG A 102 15.36 3.88 10.36
C ARG A 102 16.01 4.00 11.72
N ASP A 103 15.94 5.18 12.29
CA ASP A 103 16.39 5.37 13.68
C ASP A 103 15.52 4.55 14.64
N PRO A 104 16.10 4.01 15.72
CA PRO A 104 15.33 3.36 16.78
C PRO A 104 14.31 4.30 17.39
N VAL A 105 13.10 3.77 17.62
CA VAL A 105 12.01 4.54 18.27
C VAL A 105 11.64 3.86 19.57
N ALA A 106 11.79 4.61 20.69
CA ALA A 106 11.35 4.12 21.98
C ALA A 106 9.84 3.88 22.01
N VAL A 107 9.43 2.74 22.57
CA VAL A 107 8.01 2.42 22.75
C VAL A 107 7.49 3.15 23.99
N THR A 108 6.73 4.22 23.78
CA THR A 108 6.16 5.05 24.86
C THR A 108 4.64 5.02 24.88
N ASP A 109 4.00 4.69 23.76
CA ASP A 109 2.56 4.72 23.57
C ASP A 109 2.10 3.74 22.47
N PHE A 110 0.78 3.73 22.21
CA PHE A 110 0.16 2.92 21.15
C PHE A 110 0.76 3.18 19.77
N TRP A 111 1.08 4.43 19.44
CA TRP A 111 1.55 4.79 18.09
C TRP A 111 2.97 4.33 17.85
N THR A 112 3.85 4.58 18.81
CA THR A 112 5.26 4.13 18.75
C THR A 112 5.38 2.61 18.82
N TYR A 113 4.52 1.94 19.61
CA TYR A 113 4.40 0.48 19.60
C TYR A 113 3.99 -0.03 18.21
N SER A 114 2.90 0.50 17.65
CA SER A 114 2.38 0.09 16.35
C SER A 114 3.38 0.35 15.23
N MET A 115 4.16 1.45 15.30
CA MET A 115 5.22 1.74 14.34
C MET A 115 6.37 0.72 14.42
N ASN A 116 6.77 0.31 15.61
CA ASN A 116 7.80 -0.70 15.77
C ASN A 116 7.31 -2.08 15.29
N VAL A 117 6.05 -2.46 15.56
CA VAL A 117 5.44 -3.69 15.01
C VAL A 117 5.45 -3.66 13.48
N MET A 118 5.06 -2.54 12.85
CA MET A 118 5.08 -2.38 11.41
C MET A 118 6.51 -2.51 10.87
N ARG A 119 7.49 -1.82 11.46
CA ARG A 119 8.89 -1.85 11.05
C ARG A 119 9.52 -3.24 11.19
N TRP A 120 9.10 -3.99 12.20
CA TRP A 120 9.55 -5.38 12.38
C TRP A 120 9.09 -6.31 11.25
N LYS A 121 7.91 -6.06 10.69
CA LYS A 121 7.32 -6.88 9.62
C LYS A 121 7.69 -6.42 8.22
N ASP A 122 8.08 -5.18 8.05
CA ASP A 122 8.32 -4.55 6.75
C ASP A 122 9.77 -4.04 6.67
N PRO A 123 10.70 -4.86 6.16
CA PRO A 123 12.09 -4.47 6.01
C PRO A 123 12.23 -3.31 5.00
N PRO A 124 13.16 -2.36 5.23
CA PRO A 124 13.27 -1.14 4.44
C PRO A 124 14.08 -1.33 3.14
N VAL A 125 13.85 -2.39 2.39
CA VAL A 125 14.68 -2.77 1.23
C VAL A 125 13.95 -2.75 -0.12
N ASN A 126 12.63 -2.64 -0.10
CA ASN A 126 11.78 -2.61 -1.30
C ASN A 126 11.13 -1.23 -1.47
N CYS A 127 11.92 -0.15 -1.34
CA CYS A 127 11.35 1.18 -1.22
C CYS A 127 10.98 1.78 -2.58
N LEU A 128 11.78 1.63 -3.63
CA LEU A 128 11.56 2.23 -4.95
C LEU A 128 11.10 1.18 -5.98
N PRO A 129 9.94 1.34 -6.63
CA PRO A 129 8.89 2.33 -6.40
C PRO A 129 8.02 2.00 -5.18
N SER A 130 7.38 3.02 -4.57
CA SER A 130 6.47 2.80 -3.45
C SER A 130 5.20 2.09 -3.90
N MET A 131 5.02 0.83 -3.48
CA MET A 131 3.80 0.09 -3.76
C MET A 131 2.62 0.57 -2.91
N HIS A 132 2.86 1.23 -1.79
CA HIS A 132 1.82 1.89 -1.00
C HIS A 132 1.09 2.95 -1.83
N VAL A 133 1.83 3.80 -2.50
CA VAL A 133 1.29 4.84 -3.38
C VAL A 133 0.71 4.22 -4.66
N ALA A 134 1.44 3.29 -5.28
CA ALA A 134 1.05 2.70 -6.55
C ALA A 134 -0.30 1.95 -6.48
N HIS A 135 -0.45 1.04 -5.52
CA HIS A 135 -1.70 0.30 -5.33
C HIS A 135 -2.87 1.23 -5.00
N SER A 136 -2.65 2.17 -4.08
CA SER A 136 -3.67 3.14 -3.69
C SER A 136 -4.13 3.98 -4.88
N ALA A 137 -3.20 4.40 -5.74
CA ALA A 137 -3.50 5.18 -6.94
C ALA A 137 -4.31 4.38 -7.95
N VAL A 138 -3.91 3.14 -8.29
CA VAL A 138 -4.70 2.27 -9.19
C VAL A 138 -6.10 2.04 -8.64
N ALA A 139 -6.23 1.73 -7.34
CA ALA A 139 -7.53 1.54 -6.70
C ALA A 139 -8.43 2.78 -6.85
N ALA A 140 -7.88 3.97 -6.59
CA ALA A 140 -8.60 5.24 -6.72
C ALA A 140 -9.01 5.53 -8.17
N LEU A 141 -8.13 5.28 -9.15
CA LEU A 141 -8.40 5.45 -10.57
C LEU A 141 -9.50 4.50 -11.05
N VAL A 142 -9.48 3.23 -10.63
CA VAL A 142 -10.53 2.25 -10.95
C VAL A 142 -11.87 2.68 -10.36
N VAL A 143 -11.90 3.08 -9.08
CA VAL A 143 -13.14 3.56 -8.44
C VAL A 143 -13.66 4.83 -9.14
N ARG A 144 -12.78 5.75 -9.55
CA ARG A 144 -13.17 6.97 -10.27
C ARG A 144 -13.89 6.69 -11.60
N ARG A 145 -13.60 5.57 -12.27
CA ARG A 145 -14.29 5.17 -13.51
C ARG A 145 -15.75 4.78 -13.25
N VAL A 146 -16.07 4.30 -12.05
CA VAL A 146 -17.43 3.84 -11.67
C VAL A 146 -18.18 4.83 -10.78
N ASP A 147 -17.50 5.51 -9.86
CA ASP A 147 -18.04 6.58 -9.02
C ASP A 147 -17.03 7.73 -8.93
N ARG A 148 -17.31 8.81 -9.67
CA ARG A 148 -16.41 9.97 -9.78
C ARG A 148 -16.15 10.65 -8.44
N LEU A 149 -17.17 10.75 -7.56
CA LEU A 149 -17.02 11.42 -6.27
C LEU A 149 -16.13 10.59 -5.35
N MET A 150 -16.45 9.31 -5.17
CA MET A 150 -15.66 8.41 -4.34
C MET A 150 -14.21 8.31 -4.85
N GLY A 151 -14.03 8.16 -6.17
CA GLY A 151 -12.69 8.09 -6.75
C GLY A 151 -11.87 9.36 -6.55
N ARG A 152 -12.49 10.56 -6.54
CA ARG A 152 -11.79 11.82 -6.20
C ARG A 152 -11.37 11.84 -4.73
N ILE A 153 -12.23 11.40 -3.82
CA ILE A 153 -11.91 11.26 -2.39
C ILE A 153 -10.72 10.32 -2.21
N LEU A 154 -10.75 9.17 -2.87
CA LEU A 154 -9.64 8.21 -2.83
C LEU A 154 -8.35 8.74 -3.49
N LEU A 155 -8.43 9.61 -4.50
CA LEU A 155 -7.24 10.27 -5.06
C LEU A 155 -6.63 11.27 -4.07
N VAL A 156 -7.44 12.00 -3.31
CA VAL A 156 -6.94 12.85 -2.22
C VAL A 156 -6.25 11.99 -1.16
N SER A 157 -6.85 10.83 -0.80
CA SER A 157 -6.22 9.93 0.17
C SER A 157 -4.91 9.31 -0.36
N VAL A 158 -4.68 9.18 -1.68
CA VAL A 158 -3.36 8.79 -2.22
C VAL A 158 -2.28 9.79 -1.81
N GLY A 159 -2.56 11.08 -1.90
CA GLY A 159 -1.63 12.12 -1.45
C GLY A 159 -1.36 12.05 0.06
N LEU A 160 -2.41 11.80 0.87
CA LEU A 160 -2.26 11.60 2.31
C LEU A 160 -1.47 10.33 2.65
N ILE A 161 -1.72 9.23 1.93
CA ILE A 161 -0.96 7.98 2.07
C ILE A 161 0.51 8.22 1.71
N TRP A 162 0.78 8.89 0.60
CA TRP A 162 2.15 9.24 0.21
C TRP A 162 2.84 10.04 1.32
N TRP A 163 2.20 11.12 1.79
CA TRP A 163 2.73 11.88 2.91
C TRP A 163 2.97 11.00 4.15
N SER A 164 2.03 10.12 4.47
CA SER A 164 2.15 9.24 5.65
C SER A 164 3.36 8.31 5.54
N THR A 165 3.70 7.81 4.35
CA THR A 165 4.88 6.95 4.15
C THR A 165 6.18 7.69 4.45
N LEU A 166 6.24 8.99 4.17
CA LEU A 166 7.37 9.85 4.53
C LEU A 166 7.39 10.10 6.05
N ALA A 167 6.25 10.48 6.62
CA ALA A 167 6.13 10.83 8.03
C ALA A 167 6.37 9.67 9.00
N VAL A 168 6.16 8.41 8.57
CA VAL A 168 6.50 7.22 9.37
C VAL A 168 7.90 6.65 9.02
N GLY A 169 8.62 7.27 8.10
CA GLY A 169 9.98 6.88 7.70
C GLY A 169 10.02 5.54 6.97
N GLN A 170 9.09 5.31 6.05
CA GLN A 170 9.04 4.10 5.21
C GLN A 170 9.58 4.34 3.80
N HIS A 171 9.48 5.55 3.29
CA HIS A 171 9.82 5.89 1.92
C HIS A 171 10.47 7.26 1.82
N TRP A 172 11.23 7.47 0.77
CA TRP A 172 11.64 8.77 0.25
C TRP A 172 10.54 9.35 -0.66
N PHE A 173 10.55 10.65 -0.86
CA PHE A 173 9.58 11.30 -1.75
C PHE A 173 9.62 10.72 -3.17
N VAL A 174 10.81 10.47 -3.69
CA VAL A 174 11.01 9.91 -5.03
C VAL A 174 10.36 8.54 -5.18
N ASP A 175 10.35 7.71 -4.13
CA ASP A 175 9.68 6.40 -4.16
C ASP A 175 8.19 6.54 -4.45
N GLY A 176 7.53 7.49 -3.78
CA GLY A 176 6.12 7.78 -3.99
C GLY A 176 5.83 8.35 -5.38
N LEU A 177 6.70 9.25 -5.87
CA LEU A 177 6.57 9.81 -7.22
C LEU A 177 6.65 8.71 -8.29
N MET A 178 7.63 7.82 -8.18
CA MET A 178 7.79 6.69 -9.08
C MET A 178 6.62 5.70 -8.97
N GLY A 179 6.13 5.44 -7.76
CA GLY A 179 4.94 4.62 -7.53
C GLY A 179 3.70 5.21 -8.21
N LEU A 180 3.48 6.51 -8.08
CA LEU A 180 2.37 7.20 -8.74
C LEU A 180 2.51 7.18 -10.27
N ALA A 181 3.69 7.48 -10.80
CA ALA A 181 3.95 7.44 -12.24
C ALA A 181 3.70 6.05 -12.83
N MET A 182 4.21 5.01 -12.16
CA MET A 182 3.97 3.62 -12.54
C MET A 182 2.46 3.27 -12.51
N ALA A 183 1.74 3.69 -11.48
CA ALA A 183 0.30 3.44 -11.35
C ALA A 183 -0.49 4.08 -12.49
N VAL A 184 -0.19 5.33 -12.85
CA VAL A 184 -0.84 6.04 -13.96
C VAL A 184 -0.54 5.37 -15.29
N ALA A 185 0.71 4.99 -15.54
CA ALA A 185 1.11 4.31 -16.78
C ALA A 185 0.43 2.95 -16.92
N VAL A 186 0.43 2.15 -15.85
CA VAL A 186 -0.20 0.81 -15.83
C VAL A 186 -1.73 0.91 -15.95
N ASP A 187 -2.34 1.87 -15.25
CA ASP A 187 -3.79 2.11 -15.34
C ASP A 187 -4.20 2.48 -16.78
N TRP A 188 -3.47 3.41 -17.41
CA TRP A 188 -3.69 3.77 -18.80
C TRP A 188 -3.51 2.57 -19.74
N LEU A 189 -2.43 1.80 -19.59
CA LEU A 189 -2.15 0.63 -20.42
C LEU A 189 -3.27 -0.41 -20.33
N VAL A 190 -3.73 -0.73 -19.12
CA VAL A 190 -4.69 -1.81 -18.86
C VAL A 190 -6.14 -1.41 -19.18
N TYR A 191 -6.51 -0.15 -18.95
CA TYR A 191 -7.91 0.28 -19.06
C TYR A 191 -8.23 1.08 -20.31
N ASP A 192 -7.28 1.86 -20.80
CA ASP A 192 -7.54 2.79 -21.90
C ASP A 192 -6.89 2.35 -23.21
N TYR A 193 -5.69 1.75 -23.17
CA TYR A 193 -4.96 1.33 -24.36
C TYR A 193 -5.31 -0.11 -24.79
N TYR A 194 -5.19 -1.10 -23.88
CA TYR A 194 -5.40 -2.51 -24.22
C TYR A 194 -6.88 -2.88 -24.20
N LYS A 195 -7.54 -2.94 -25.38
CA LYS A 195 -8.94 -3.36 -25.57
C LYS A 195 -9.87 -2.73 -24.53
N PRO A 196 -10.14 -1.43 -24.59
CA PRO A 196 -10.96 -0.72 -23.61
C PRO A 196 -12.32 -1.40 -23.41
N LEU A 197 -12.79 -1.44 -22.17
CA LEU A 197 -14.09 -2.00 -21.84
C LEU A 197 -15.22 -1.02 -22.24
N PRO A 198 -16.40 -1.54 -22.61
CA PRO A 198 -17.54 -0.68 -22.90
C PRO A 198 -17.95 0.11 -21.64
N LYS A 199 -18.52 1.31 -21.84
CA LYS A 199 -18.97 2.18 -20.73
C LYS A 199 -19.92 1.46 -19.75
N SER A 200 -20.73 0.51 -20.24
CA SER A 200 -21.64 -0.30 -19.41
C SER A 200 -20.92 -1.18 -18.39
N ALA A 201 -19.66 -1.54 -18.59
CA ALA A 201 -18.86 -2.30 -17.63
C ALA A 201 -18.55 -1.48 -16.36
N TYR A 202 -18.57 -0.16 -16.43
CA TYR A 202 -18.26 0.74 -15.32
C TYR A 202 -19.50 1.09 -14.47
N ALA A 203 -20.47 0.18 -14.39
CA ALA A 203 -21.61 0.31 -13.49
C ALA A 203 -21.17 0.11 -12.03
N ARG A 204 -21.66 1.00 -11.14
CA ARG A 204 -21.33 0.95 -9.71
C ARG A 204 -22.32 0.05 -8.92
N ILE A 205 -21.83 -0.41 -7.78
CA ILE A 205 -22.65 -0.98 -6.70
C ILE A 205 -23.25 0.17 -5.87
N PRO A 206 -24.37 -0.04 -5.15
CA PRO A 206 -24.89 0.96 -4.21
C PRO A 206 -23.84 1.43 -3.20
N ARG A 207 -23.78 2.75 -2.96
CA ARG A 207 -22.74 3.38 -2.10
C ARG A 207 -22.71 2.86 -0.66
N VAL A 208 -23.82 2.26 -0.18
CA VAL A 208 -23.86 1.65 1.16
C VAL A 208 -22.70 0.66 1.40
N TRP A 209 -22.22 -0.01 0.35
CA TRP A 209 -21.10 -0.94 0.45
C TRP A 209 -19.74 -0.27 0.68
N HIS A 210 -19.60 1.02 0.35
CA HIS A 210 -18.39 1.79 0.70
C HIS A 210 -18.28 1.97 2.21
N TRP A 211 -19.41 2.12 2.91
CA TRP A 211 -19.43 2.19 4.37
C TRP A 211 -19.05 0.86 5.02
N ALA A 212 -19.38 -0.27 4.39
CA ALA A 212 -18.92 -1.59 4.86
C ALA A 212 -17.38 -1.68 4.84
N TRP A 213 -16.73 -1.16 3.80
CA TRP A 213 -15.26 -1.10 3.73
C TRP A 213 -14.67 -0.18 4.78
N PHE A 214 -15.27 0.96 5.02
CA PHE A 214 -14.83 1.85 6.09
C PHE A 214 -15.01 1.20 7.47
N GLY A 215 -16.09 0.48 7.69
CA GLY A 215 -16.30 -0.34 8.89
C GLY A 215 -15.22 -1.40 9.07
N PHE A 216 -14.79 -2.05 7.99
CA PHE A 216 -13.69 -3.02 8.02
C PHE A 216 -12.35 -2.34 8.40
N PHE A 217 -12.08 -1.14 7.90
CA PHE A 217 -10.93 -0.34 8.33
C PHE A 217 -10.97 -0.06 9.84
N LEU A 218 -12.11 0.44 10.35
CA LEU A 218 -12.26 0.68 11.79
C LEU A 218 -12.06 -0.58 12.62
N PHE A 219 -12.56 -1.73 12.15
CA PHE A 219 -12.31 -3.02 12.78
C PHE A 219 -10.82 -3.36 12.83
N GLY A 220 -10.08 -3.12 11.75
CA GLY A 220 -8.61 -3.27 11.72
C GLY A 220 -7.91 -2.39 12.76
N CYS A 221 -8.35 -1.14 12.93
CA CYS A 221 -7.84 -0.25 13.96
C CYS A 221 -8.10 -0.78 15.38
N VAL A 222 -9.30 -1.36 15.63
CA VAL A 222 -9.62 -2.01 16.91
C VAL A 222 -8.72 -3.21 17.16
N ILE A 223 -8.47 -4.04 16.16
CA ILE A 223 -7.54 -5.18 16.28
C ILE A 223 -6.14 -4.69 16.67
N MET A 224 -5.61 -3.66 15.99
CA MET A 224 -4.30 -3.09 16.33
C MET A 224 -4.25 -2.57 17.77
N TRP A 225 -5.34 -1.92 18.23
CA TRP A 225 -5.45 -1.47 19.62
C TRP A 225 -5.47 -2.64 20.61
N LEU A 226 -6.16 -3.75 20.30
CA LEU A 226 -6.16 -4.96 21.12
C LEU A 226 -4.78 -5.62 21.18
N VAL A 227 -4.07 -5.67 20.04
CA VAL A 227 -2.69 -6.18 19.98
C VAL A 227 -1.78 -5.39 20.93
N TYR A 228 -1.88 -4.06 20.90
CA TYR A 228 -1.16 -3.18 21.82
C TYR A 228 -1.58 -3.40 23.29
N LYS A 229 -2.88 -3.35 23.56
CA LYS A 229 -3.42 -3.46 24.94
C LYS A 229 -3.03 -4.76 25.63
N HIS A 230 -3.00 -5.86 24.87
CA HIS A 230 -2.67 -7.20 25.39
C HIS A 230 -1.20 -7.60 25.18
N GLN A 231 -0.37 -6.67 24.68
CA GLN A 231 1.06 -6.90 24.44
C GLN A 231 1.33 -8.19 23.64
N LEU A 232 0.47 -8.47 22.62
CA LEU A 232 0.56 -9.71 21.84
C LEU A 232 1.87 -9.85 21.05
N VAL A 233 2.54 -8.73 20.78
CA VAL A 233 3.95 -8.70 20.37
C VAL A 233 4.74 -8.12 21.53
N PRO A 234 5.54 -8.92 22.24
CA PRO A 234 6.33 -8.46 23.38
C PRO A 234 7.32 -7.36 22.99
N HIS A 235 7.57 -6.41 23.89
CA HIS A 235 8.45 -5.25 23.65
C HIS A 235 9.89 -5.65 23.33
N ASP A 236 10.38 -6.75 23.89
CA ASP A 236 11.71 -7.34 23.66
C ASP A 236 11.85 -8.00 22.28
N MET A 237 10.74 -8.41 21.68
CA MET A 237 10.69 -8.87 20.27
C MET A 237 10.65 -7.73 19.25
N LEU A 238 10.29 -6.52 19.68
CA LEU A 238 10.30 -5.37 18.81
C LEU A 238 11.76 -4.92 18.68
N PRO A 239 12.37 -5.04 17.51
CA PRO A 239 13.77 -4.68 17.38
C PRO A 239 13.93 -3.22 17.77
N VAL A 240 14.76 -2.97 18.76
CA VAL A 240 15.58 -1.76 18.73
C VAL A 240 16.47 -1.97 17.53
N VAL A 241 15.95 -1.66 16.34
CA VAL A 241 16.67 -1.88 15.09
C VAL A 241 17.85 -0.95 15.10
N THR A 242 18.99 -1.47 15.55
CA THR A 242 20.26 -0.91 15.12
C THR A 242 20.43 -1.43 13.69
N PRO A 243 20.33 -0.56 12.69
CA PRO A 243 20.65 -0.97 11.32
C PRO A 243 22.12 -1.40 11.33
N LYS A 244 22.39 -2.60 10.92
CA LYS A 244 23.74 -3.00 10.52
C LYS A 244 23.95 -2.48 9.10
N TRP A 245 24.02 -1.17 8.94
CA TRP A 245 24.45 -0.52 7.69
C TRP A 245 25.68 0.30 7.90
#